data_cc965a3391d83f3878e886591be80b53
#
_entry.id   cc965a3391d83f3878e886591be80b53
#
_cell.length_a   1.000
_cell.length_b   1.000
_cell.length_c   1.000
_cell.angle_alpha   90.00
_cell.angle_beta   90.00
_cell.angle_gamma   90.00
#
_symmetry.space_group_name_H-M   'P 1'
#
loop_
_entity.id
_entity.type
_entity.pdbx_description
1 polymer ?
#
loop_
_entity_poly.entity_id
_entity_poly.type
_entity_poly.pdbx_seq_one_letter_code
_entity_poly.pdbx_strand_id
1 'polypeptide(L)'
;DHKQLAQDTVAGLPGVKSVDNQIEIKETPEKYSDTWLYLKVKNTLAFHRSVSALKTTVLLKEGVVTLTGEASSEAQKELTTEYATDVDGVKAVKNEMTISANSEPEPLSLSVMIDDASISAQVRAALFTHRSTSAFQTSVLTSDGIVTVGGIAKNEAEKDLVTKLVSDIRGVKSVVNNMIMKPV
;
A
#
# COMPACT_ATOMS: atom_id res chain seq x y z
N ASP A 1 10.47 -13.01 -2.59
CA ASP A 1 9.73 -14.22 -2.24
C ASP A 1 8.53 -13.84 -1.36
N HIS A 2 7.31 -14.17 -1.81
CA HIS A 2 6.07 -13.79 -1.12
C HIS A 2 5.96 -14.38 0.30
N LYS A 3 6.52 -15.56 0.51
CA LYS A 3 6.56 -16.22 1.83
C LYS A 3 7.36 -15.39 2.83
N GLN A 4 8.54 -14.91 2.42
CA GLN A 4 9.39 -14.08 3.26
C GLN A 4 8.74 -12.73 3.54
N LEU A 5 8.16 -12.09 2.52
CA LEU A 5 7.47 -10.83 2.68
C LEU A 5 6.27 -10.93 3.65
N ALA A 6 5.47 -12.00 3.54
CA ALA A 6 4.37 -12.24 4.46
C ALA A 6 4.87 -12.37 5.91
N GLN A 7 5.96 -13.09 6.13
CA GLN A 7 6.60 -13.23 7.43
C GLN A 7 7.08 -11.89 7.97
N ASP A 8 7.81 -11.12 7.16
CA ASP A 8 8.36 -9.82 7.57
C ASP A 8 7.25 -8.81 7.86
N THR A 9 6.17 -8.84 7.06
CA THR A 9 5.00 -7.97 7.26
C THR A 9 4.30 -8.28 8.59
N VAL A 10 4.07 -9.56 8.90
CA VAL A 10 3.41 -9.98 10.15
C VAL A 10 4.33 -9.75 11.34
N ALA A 11 5.62 -10.02 11.22
CA ALA A 11 6.60 -9.79 12.30
C ALA A 11 6.72 -8.30 12.67
N GLY A 12 6.42 -7.39 11.74
CA GLY A 12 6.40 -5.95 11.97
C GLY A 12 5.10 -5.41 12.60
N LEU A 13 4.11 -6.25 12.88
CA LEU A 13 2.85 -5.78 13.50
C LEU A 13 3.01 -5.61 15.01
N PRO A 14 2.31 -4.62 15.61
CA PRO A 14 2.34 -4.38 17.06
C PRO A 14 1.90 -5.60 17.85
N GLY A 15 2.68 -5.97 18.86
CA GLY A 15 2.34 -7.08 19.75
C GLY A 15 2.74 -8.47 19.24
N VAL A 16 3.23 -8.61 18.03
CA VAL A 16 3.74 -9.88 17.50
C VAL A 16 5.15 -10.14 18.04
N LYS A 17 5.31 -11.24 18.81
CA LYS A 17 6.60 -11.63 19.41
C LYS A 17 7.38 -12.63 18.53
N SER A 18 6.67 -13.46 17.78
CA SER A 18 7.26 -14.43 16.86
C SER A 18 6.26 -14.79 15.77
N VAL A 19 6.75 -15.17 14.60
CA VAL A 19 5.95 -15.63 13.47
C VAL A 19 6.41 -17.03 13.09
N ASP A 20 5.50 -18.01 13.16
CA ASP A 20 5.69 -19.33 12.57
C ASP A 20 5.09 -19.34 11.18
N ASN A 21 5.94 -19.30 10.15
CA ASN A 21 5.51 -19.18 8.77
C ASN A 21 5.33 -20.57 8.12
N GLN A 22 4.13 -21.10 8.20
CA GLN A 22 3.71 -22.37 7.60
C GLN A 22 3.15 -22.22 6.17
N ILE A 23 3.36 -21.09 5.50
CA ILE A 23 2.91 -20.88 4.13
C ILE A 23 3.64 -21.88 3.21
N GLU A 24 2.88 -22.75 2.57
CA GLU A 24 3.38 -23.61 1.50
C GLU A 24 3.26 -22.87 0.17
N ILE A 25 4.35 -22.84 -0.60
CA ILE A 25 4.33 -22.30 -1.97
C ILE A 25 3.83 -23.42 -2.87
N LYS A 26 2.58 -23.33 -3.33
CA LYS A 26 2.12 -24.20 -4.43
C LYS A 26 2.87 -23.79 -5.70
N GLU A 27 3.49 -24.75 -6.35
CA GLU A 27 4.07 -24.55 -7.67
C GLU A 27 2.98 -24.04 -8.62
N THR A 28 3.23 -22.85 -9.19
CA THR A 28 2.32 -22.07 -10.02
C THR A 28 1.04 -21.55 -9.34
N PRO A 29 1.10 -20.52 -8.47
CA PRO A 29 -0.05 -19.62 -8.40
C PRO A 29 -0.11 -18.89 -9.75
N GLU A 30 -1.27 -18.82 -10.38
CA GLU A 30 -1.49 -17.79 -11.39
C GLU A 30 -1.05 -16.46 -10.76
N LYS A 31 0.02 -15.86 -11.30
CA LYS A 31 0.77 -14.74 -10.71
C LYS A 31 -0.13 -13.54 -10.37
N TYR A 32 -1.38 -13.59 -10.81
CA TYR A 32 -2.40 -12.55 -10.65
C TYR A 32 -3.80 -13.16 -10.50
N SER A 33 -4.00 -14.13 -9.58
CA SER A 33 -5.36 -14.57 -9.28
C SER A 33 -6.20 -13.39 -8.76
N ASP A 34 -7.47 -13.34 -9.12
CA ASP A 34 -8.38 -12.28 -8.70
C ASP A 34 -8.43 -12.14 -7.16
N THR A 35 -8.37 -13.25 -6.42
CA THR A 35 -8.31 -13.23 -4.96
C THR A 35 -7.06 -12.51 -4.44
N TRP A 36 -5.91 -12.77 -5.05
CA TRP A 36 -4.65 -12.13 -4.67
C TRP A 36 -4.66 -10.64 -4.99
N LEU A 37 -5.12 -10.28 -6.19
CA LEU A 37 -5.26 -8.87 -6.60
C LEU A 37 -6.26 -8.13 -5.72
N TYR A 38 -7.38 -8.75 -5.34
CA TYR A 38 -8.35 -8.17 -4.40
C TYR A 38 -7.67 -7.79 -3.07
N LEU A 39 -6.90 -8.72 -2.50
CA LEU A 39 -6.18 -8.45 -1.24
C LEU A 39 -5.16 -7.32 -1.39
N LYS A 40 -4.41 -7.29 -2.50
CA LYS A 40 -3.47 -6.20 -2.80
C LYS A 40 -4.18 -4.84 -2.86
N VAL A 41 -5.26 -4.73 -3.64
CA VAL A 41 -6.04 -3.49 -3.77
C VAL A 41 -6.60 -3.05 -2.42
N LYS A 42 -7.24 -3.97 -1.67
CA LYS A 42 -7.79 -3.65 -0.33
C LYS A 42 -6.72 -3.17 0.64
N ASN A 43 -5.56 -3.80 0.67
CA ASN A 43 -4.45 -3.39 1.52
C ASN A 43 -3.88 -2.04 1.10
N THR A 44 -3.70 -1.80 -0.20
CA THR A 44 -3.25 -0.50 -0.71
C THR A 44 -4.18 0.60 -0.24
N LEU A 45 -5.50 0.46 -0.45
CA LEU A 45 -6.47 1.45 0.00
C LEU A 45 -6.49 1.62 1.53
N ALA A 46 -6.26 0.55 2.31
CA ALA A 46 -6.25 0.62 3.77
C ALA A 46 -5.03 1.37 4.33
N PHE A 47 -3.89 1.33 3.65
CA PHE A 47 -2.66 1.96 4.12
C PHE A 47 -2.62 3.46 3.85
N HIS A 48 -3.24 3.92 2.76
CA HIS A 48 -3.24 5.32 2.39
C HIS A 48 -4.26 6.16 3.18
N ARG A 49 -3.82 7.32 3.68
CA ARG A 49 -4.67 8.22 4.49
C ARG A 49 -5.68 9.00 3.64
N SER A 50 -5.34 9.22 2.37
CA SER A 50 -6.12 10.07 1.46
C SER A 50 -7.35 9.37 0.87
N VAL A 51 -7.52 8.08 1.14
CA VAL A 51 -8.66 7.29 0.68
C VAL A 51 -9.35 6.56 1.84
N SER A 52 -10.65 6.24 1.68
CA SER A 52 -11.41 5.52 2.69
C SER A 52 -11.65 4.07 2.28
N ALA A 53 -10.80 3.16 2.80
CA ALA A 53 -10.94 1.74 2.53
C ALA A 53 -12.22 1.13 3.11
N LEU A 54 -12.73 1.68 4.22
CA LEU A 54 -13.94 1.19 4.89
C LEU A 54 -15.20 1.53 4.10
N LYS A 55 -15.23 2.69 3.43
CA LYS A 55 -16.35 3.14 2.59
C LYS A 55 -16.23 2.68 1.14
N THR A 56 -15.13 1.98 0.79
CA THR A 56 -14.86 1.49 -0.55
C THR A 56 -15.04 -0.03 -0.61
N THR A 57 -16.00 -0.47 -1.40
CA THR A 57 -16.16 -1.88 -1.75
C THR A 57 -15.40 -2.16 -3.04
N VAL A 58 -14.60 -3.20 -3.03
CA VAL A 58 -13.79 -3.65 -4.17
C VAL A 58 -14.36 -4.95 -4.69
N LEU A 59 -14.70 -4.98 -5.96
CA LEU A 59 -15.03 -6.20 -6.70
C LEU A 59 -13.93 -6.41 -7.75
N LEU A 60 -13.51 -7.65 -7.97
CA LEU A 60 -12.46 -7.96 -8.92
C LEU A 60 -12.84 -9.17 -9.76
N LYS A 61 -12.73 -9.02 -11.09
CA LYS A 61 -12.99 -10.07 -12.05
C LYS A 61 -12.03 -9.96 -13.23
N GLU A 62 -11.30 -11.04 -13.49
CA GLU A 62 -10.34 -11.15 -14.61
C GLU A 62 -9.30 -10.03 -14.65
N GLY A 63 -8.90 -9.53 -13.46
CA GLY A 63 -7.96 -8.41 -13.32
C GLY A 63 -8.59 -7.03 -13.49
N VAL A 64 -9.91 -6.93 -13.67
CA VAL A 64 -10.66 -5.66 -13.69
C VAL A 64 -11.22 -5.37 -12.31
N VAL A 65 -10.84 -4.24 -11.72
CA VAL A 65 -11.33 -3.77 -10.43
C VAL A 65 -12.54 -2.89 -10.63
N THR A 66 -13.63 -3.17 -9.90
CA THR A 66 -14.78 -2.25 -9.79
C THR A 66 -14.82 -1.72 -8.37
N LEU A 67 -14.74 -0.39 -8.22
CA LEU A 67 -14.82 0.33 -6.96
C LEU A 67 -16.24 0.89 -6.81
N THR A 68 -16.89 0.57 -5.69
CA THR A 68 -18.21 1.11 -5.33
C THR A 68 -18.18 1.63 -3.90
N GLY A 69 -19.18 2.40 -3.50
CA GLY A 69 -19.27 3.00 -2.17
C GLY A 69 -19.25 4.53 -2.23
N GLU A 70 -18.76 5.17 -1.16
CA GLU A 70 -18.82 6.62 -1.02
C GLU A 70 -17.42 7.23 -0.90
N ALA A 71 -17.21 8.34 -1.61
CA ALA A 71 -16.07 9.23 -1.46
C ALA A 71 -16.52 10.58 -0.91
N SER A 72 -15.69 11.22 -0.09
CA SER A 72 -15.98 12.54 0.48
C SER A 72 -15.80 13.70 -0.51
N SER A 73 -15.09 13.46 -1.61
CA SER A 73 -14.80 14.43 -2.66
C SER A 73 -14.43 13.74 -3.97
N GLU A 74 -14.47 14.49 -5.07
CA GLU A 74 -13.99 14.01 -6.38
C GLU A 74 -12.49 13.64 -6.29
N ALA A 75 -11.69 14.47 -5.62
CA ALA A 75 -10.27 14.18 -5.43
C ALA A 75 -10.02 12.84 -4.72
N GLN A 76 -10.80 12.50 -3.69
CA GLN A 76 -10.70 11.20 -3.03
C GLN A 76 -11.11 10.06 -3.97
N LYS A 77 -12.16 10.24 -4.76
CA LYS A 77 -12.60 9.26 -5.76
C LYS A 77 -11.52 9.01 -6.81
N GLU A 78 -10.91 10.08 -7.33
CA GLU A 78 -9.80 9.99 -8.29
C GLU A 78 -8.59 9.27 -7.70
N LEU A 79 -8.14 9.68 -6.50
CA LEU A 79 -7.03 9.02 -5.79
C LEU A 79 -7.30 7.53 -5.54
N THR A 80 -8.55 7.17 -5.20
CA THR A 80 -8.92 5.75 -5.03
C THR A 80 -8.75 4.97 -6.34
N THR A 81 -9.09 5.60 -7.48
CA THR A 81 -8.86 5.01 -8.81
C THR A 81 -7.37 4.85 -9.10
N GLU A 82 -6.57 5.88 -8.86
CA GLU A 82 -5.12 5.86 -9.11
C GLU A 82 -4.43 4.78 -8.30
N TYR A 83 -4.68 4.73 -6.98
CA TYR A 83 -4.09 3.69 -6.12
C TYR A 83 -4.49 2.27 -6.53
N ALA A 84 -5.74 2.06 -6.94
CA ALA A 84 -6.17 0.76 -7.43
C ALA A 84 -5.54 0.41 -8.79
N THR A 85 -5.38 1.40 -9.68
CA THR A 85 -4.77 1.24 -10.99
C THR A 85 -3.29 0.90 -10.89
N ASP A 86 -2.59 1.46 -9.89
CA ASP A 86 -1.16 1.28 -9.70
C ASP A 86 -0.77 -0.03 -9.02
N VAL A 87 -1.73 -0.82 -8.58
CA VAL A 87 -1.46 -2.17 -8.08
C VAL A 87 -1.01 -3.07 -9.23
N ASP A 88 0.17 -3.68 -9.05
CA ASP A 88 0.74 -4.61 -10.02
C ASP A 88 -0.19 -5.80 -10.27
N GLY A 89 -0.56 -6.00 -11.54
CA GLY A 89 -1.49 -7.03 -12.00
C GLY A 89 -2.90 -6.53 -12.30
N VAL A 90 -3.30 -5.33 -11.89
CA VAL A 90 -4.57 -4.72 -12.26
C VAL A 90 -4.52 -4.28 -13.72
N LYS A 91 -5.52 -4.71 -14.50
CA LYS A 91 -5.63 -4.40 -15.94
C LYS A 91 -6.43 -3.12 -16.19
N ALA A 92 -7.52 -2.93 -15.43
CA ALA A 92 -8.38 -1.77 -15.53
C ALA A 92 -9.14 -1.53 -14.23
N VAL A 93 -9.54 -0.28 -13.98
CA VAL A 93 -10.37 0.11 -12.85
C VAL A 93 -11.63 0.81 -13.36
N LYS A 94 -12.79 0.36 -12.87
CA LYS A 94 -14.07 1.05 -13.03
C LYS A 94 -14.43 1.68 -11.68
N ASN A 95 -14.53 2.97 -11.63
CA ASN A 95 -14.90 3.68 -10.41
C ASN A 95 -16.37 4.14 -10.47
N GLU A 96 -17.23 3.40 -9.79
CA GLU A 96 -18.66 3.66 -9.64
C GLU A 96 -18.99 4.25 -8.25
N MET A 97 -17.99 4.80 -7.54
CA MET A 97 -18.20 5.45 -6.25
C MET A 97 -19.05 6.72 -6.41
N THR A 98 -19.93 6.95 -5.45
CA THR A 98 -20.72 8.19 -5.34
C THR A 98 -20.02 9.19 -4.43
N ILE A 99 -20.25 10.49 -4.66
CA ILE A 99 -19.74 11.54 -3.79
C ILE A 99 -20.82 11.87 -2.76
N SER A 100 -20.47 11.74 -1.48
CA SER A 100 -21.33 12.12 -0.36
C SER A 100 -20.71 13.30 0.39
N ALA A 101 -21.28 14.50 0.23
CA ALA A 101 -20.80 15.73 0.88
C ALA A 101 -20.92 15.68 2.42
N ASN A 102 -21.69 14.72 2.98
CA ASN A 102 -21.88 14.53 4.41
C ASN A 102 -20.93 13.48 5.00
N SER A 103 -19.93 13.05 4.25
CA SER A 103 -18.88 12.18 4.80
C SER A 103 -17.99 13.01 5.72
N GLU A 104 -18.36 13.11 7.00
CA GLU A 104 -17.39 13.56 8.00
C GLU A 104 -16.09 12.74 7.84
N PRO A 105 -14.93 13.40 7.97
CA PRO A 105 -13.67 12.66 8.05
C PRO A 105 -13.88 11.59 9.13
N GLU A 106 -13.70 10.33 8.78
CA GLU A 106 -13.84 9.26 9.79
C GLU A 106 -13.00 9.65 10.98
N PRO A 107 -13.61 9.77 12.18
CA PRO A 107 -12.81 9.90 13.37
C PRO A 107 -11.88 8.68 13.35
N LEU A 108 -10.58 8.92 13.43
CA LEU A 108 -9.57 7.90 13.66
C LEU A 108 -9.82 7.24 15.02
N SER A 109 -10.96 6.58 15.16
CA SER A 109 -11.41 5.92 16.39
C SER A 109 -10.76 4.56 16.61
N LEU A 110 -9.75 4.23 15.82
CA LEU A 110 -8.73 3.33 16.25
C LEU A 110 -7.51 4.20 16.58
N SER A 111 -7.45 4.69 17.79
CA SER A 111 -6.20 5.08 18.44
C SER A 111 -5.36 3.82 18.70
N VAL A 112 -5.21 3.00 17.66
CA VAL A 112 -4.08 2.10 17.58
C VAL A 112 -2.89 3.05 17.48
N MET A 113 -2.09 3.10 18.54
CA MET A 113 -0.77 3.73 18.46
C MET A 113 -0.07 3.02 17.31
N ILE A 114 -0.05 3.69 16.16
CA ILE A 114 0.68 3.18 14.99
C ILE A 114 2.14 3.39 15.35
N ASP A 115 2.80 2.33 15.78
CA ASP A 115 4.21 2.34 16.11
C ASP A 115 5.09 2.32 14.85
N ASP A 116 6.35 2.61 15.02
CA ASP A 116 7.31 2.67 13.92
C ASP A 116 7.47 1.34 13.17
N ALA A 117 7.28 0.21 13.87
CA ALA A 117 7.31 -1.11 13.25
C ALA A 117 6.13 -1.31 12.30
N SER A 118 4.92 -0.89 12.72
CA SER A 118 3.72 -0.91 11.90
C SER A 118 3.84 0.01 10.68
N ILE A 119 4.37 1.23 10.87
CA ILE A 119 4.62 2.15 9.75
C ILE A 119 5.59 1.51 8.76
N SER A 120 6.71 0.97 9.24
CA SER A 120 7.69 0.28 8.39
C SER A 120 7.08 -0.88 7.60
N ALA A 121 6.21 -1.68 8.23
CA ALA A 121 5.53 -2.80 7.59
C ALA A 121 4.56 -2.32 6.48
N GLN A 122 3.76 -1.29 6.76
CA GLN A 122 2.84 -0.69 5.79
C GLN A 122 3.59 -0.09 4.60
N VAL A 123 4.67 0.65 4.84
CA VAL A 123 5.51 1.22 3.78
C VAL A 123 6.08 0.13 2.88
N ARG A 124 6.66 -0.93 3.45
CA ARG A 124 7.20 -2.05 2.65
C ARG A 124 6.11 -2.72 1.83
N ALA A 125 4.92 -2.95 2.42
CA ALA A 125 3.80 -3.55 1.72
C ALA A 125 3.30 -2.65 0.57
N ALA A 126 3.17 -1.34 0.78
CA ALA A 126 2.77 -0.38 -0.24
C ALA A 126 3.76 -0.35 -1.41
N LEU A 127 5.06 -0.26 -1.12
CA LEU A 127 6.10 -0.29 -2.16
C LEU A 127 6.12 -1.62 -2.92
N PHE A 128 5.85 -2.74 -2.25
CA PHE A 128 5.80 -4.05 -2.88
C PHE A 128 4.60 -4.22 -3.82
N THR A 129 3.46 -3.66 -3.46
CA THR A 129 2.23 -3.79 -4.26
C THR A 129 2.20 -2.84 -5.46
N HIS A 130 2.96 -1.75 -5.42
CA HIS A 130 2.97 -0.74 -6.46
C HIS A 130 3.82 -1.17 -7.67
N ARG A 131 3.23 -1.09 -8.89
CA ARG A 131 3.86 -1.57 -10.14
C ARG A 131 5.16 -0.87 -10.52
N SER A 132 5.31 0.39 -10.12
CA SER A 132 6.40 1.26 -10.57
C SER A 132 7.55 1.39 -9.57
N THR A 133 7.49 0.69 -8.44
CA THR A 133 8.53 0.75 -7.41
C THR A 133 9.36 -0.54 -7.35
N SER A 134 10.63 -0.39 -7.01
CA SER A 134 11.59 -1.51 -6.86
C SER A 134 11.72 -1.90 -5.38
N ALA A 135 10.65 -2.44 -4.79
CA ALA A 135 10.57 -2.74 -3.34
C ALA A 135 11.74 -3.62 -2.84
N PHE A 136 12.22 -4.57 -3.65
CA PHE A 136 13.34 -5.44 -3.26
C PHE A 136 14.70 -4.75 -3.19
N GLN A 137 14.81 -3.54 -3.76
CA GLN A 137 16.02 -2.72 -3.74
C GLN A 137 15.87 -1.53 -2.80
N THR A 138 14.79 -1.51 -2.00
CA THR A 138 14.44 -0.40 -1.11
C THR A 138 14.55 -0.84 0.34
N SER A 139 15.33 -0.12 1.13
CA SER A 139 15.40 -0.26 2.59
C SER A 139 14.47 0.76 3.25
N VAL A 140 13.81 0.37 4.33
CA VAL A 140 12.89 1.22 5.08
C VAL A 140 13.22 1.14 6.56
N LEU A 141 13.46 2.29 7.17
CA LEU A 141 13.65 2.48 8.61
C LEU A 141 12.72 3.58 9.09
N THR A 142 12.01 3.34 10.18
CA THR A 142 11.13 4.34 10.79
C THR A 142 11.58 4.61 12.23
N SER A 143 11.61 5.88 12.60
CA SER A 143 11.84 6.35 13.97
C SER A 143 10.95 7.56 14.25
N ASP A 144 10.13 7.48 15.32
CA ASP A 144 9.18 8.52 15.72
C ASP A 144 8.24 9.00 14.59
N GLY A 145 7.88 8.09 13.68
CA GLY A 145 7.06 8.39 12.50
C GLY A 145 7.83 9.06 11.35
N ILE A 146 9.14 9.22 11.48
CA ILE A 146 10.02 9.69 10.39
C ILE A 146 10.51 8.45 9.64
N VAL A 147 10.15 8.37 8.36
CA VAL A 147 10.54 7.23 7.51
C VAL A 147 11.77 7.58 6.68
N THR A 148 12.84 6.85 6.88
CA THR A 148 14.04 6.92 6.04
C THR A 148 13.98 5.80 5.01
N VAL A 149 13.99 6.18 3.73
CA VAL A 149 14.01 5.27 2.59
C VAL A 149 15.38 5.32 1.94
N GLY A 150 16.01 4.17 1.76
CA GLY A 150 17.30 4.01 1.07
C GLY A 150 17.20 2.96 -0.02
N GLY A 151 18.26 2.85 -0.83
CA GLY A 151 18.35 1.84 -1.89
C GLY A 151 18.58 2.45 -3.26
N ILE A 152 18.21 1.73 -4.33
CA ILE A 152 18.49 2.13 -5.70
C ILE A 152 17.18 2.39 -6.43
N ALA A 153 17.01 3.61 -6.95
CA ALA A 153 15.94 3.98 -7.87
C ALA A 153 16.42 3.88 -9.33
N LYS A 154 15.53 3.47 -10.23
CA LYS A 154 15.81 3.40 -11.67
C LYS A 154 16.03 4.78 -12.28
N ASN A 155 15.28 5.77 -11.79
CA ASN A 155 15.30 7.15 -12.25
C ASN A 155 14.72 8.09 -11.16
N GLU A 156 14.81 9.41 -11.38
CA GLU A 156 14.29 10.42 -10.46
C GLU A 156 12.78 10.28 -10.23
N ALA A 157 12.03 9.94 -11.28
CA ALA A 157 10.58 9.78 -11.18
C ALA A 157 10.18 8.65 -10.21
N GLU A 158 10.93 7.54 -10.17
CA GLU A 158 10.71 6.48 -9.18
C GLU A 158 11.05 6.96 -7.76
N LYS A 159 12.14 7.73 -7.59
CA LYS A 159 12.53 8.30 -6.31
C LYS A 159 11.47 9.25 -5.77
N ASP A 160 10.94 10.14 -6.60
CA ASP A 160 9.86 11.07 -6.25
C ASP A 160 8.56 10.33 -5.94
N LEU A 161 8.22 9.31 -6.74
CA LEU A 161 7.06 8.48 -6.51
C LEU A 161 7.13 7.77 -5.15
N VAL A 162 8.27 7.17 -4.83
CA VAL A 162 8.48 6.52 -3.52
C VAL A 162 8.27 7.54 -2.39
N THR A 163 8.79 8.76 -2.51
CA THR A 163 8.58 9.81 -1.50
C THR A 163 7.09 10.12 -1.32
N LYS A 164 6.35 10.30 -2.40
CA LYS A 164 4.91 10.60 -2.36
C LYS A 164 4.11 9.45 -1.75
N LEU A 165 4.33 8.22 -2.22
CA LEU A 165 3.64 7.03 -1.69
C LEU A 165 3.88 6.87 -0.19
N VAL A 166 5.14 6.98 0.24
CA VAL A 166 5.50 6.83 1.66
C VAL A 166 4.90 7.94 2.50
N SER A 167 4.90 9.19 2.01
CA SER A 167 4.33 10.32 2.75
C SER A 167 2.82 10.20 2.97
N ASP A 168 2.11 9.45 2.13
CA ASP A 168 0.66 9.22 2.26
C ASP A 168 0.30 8.02 3.14
N ILE A 169 1.27 7.27 3.63
CA ILE A 169 1.02 6.15 4.57
C ILE A 169 0.57 6.68 5.93
N ARG A 170 -0.41 6.00 6.53
CA ARG A 170 -0.94 6.36 7.85
C ARG A 170 0.17 6.28 8.91
N GLY A 171 0.27 7.31 9.74
CA GLY A 171 1.27 7.42 10.80
C GLY A 171 2.61 8.05 10.37
N VAL A 172 2.89 8.18 9.09
CA VAL A 172 4.09 8.86 8.60
C VAL A 172 3.99 10.37 8.85
N LYS A 173 4.97 10.93 9.55
CA LYS A 173 5.10 12.38 9.82
C LYS A 173 5.94 13.07 8.77
N SER A 174 7.04 12.44 8.36
CA SER A 174 7.93 12.93 7.31
C SER A 174 8.73 11.81 6.68
N VAL A 175 9.27 12.08 5.50
CA VAL A 175 10.06 11.12 4.71
C VAL A 175 11.43 11.70 4.41
N VAL A 176 12.47 10.91 4.68
CA VAL A 176 13.86 11.19 4.28
C VAL A 176 14.22 10.19 3.18
N ASN A 177 14.29 10.64 1.95
CA ASN A 177 14.59 9.78 0.81
C ASN A 177 16.08 9.84 0.42
N ASN A 178 16.82 8.85 0.86
CA ASN A 178 18.24 8.64 0.59
C ASN A 178 18.51 7.65 -0.57
N MET A 179 17.51 7.40 -1.42
CA MET A 179 17.71 6.54 -2.58
C MET A 179 18.71 7.18 -3.55
N ILE A 180 19.59 6.35 -4.08
CA ILE A 180 20.54 6.71 -5.13
C ILE A 180 20.06 6.23 -6.49
N MET A 181 20.47 6.95 -7.55
CA MET A 181 20.17 6.50 -8.92
C MET A 181 21.01 5.29 -9.28
N LYS A 182 20.43 4.38 -10.08
CA LYS A 182 21.20 3.30 -10.68
C LYS A 182 22.31 3.91 -11.54
N PRO A 183 23.58 3.53 -11.34
CA PRO A 183 24.64 3.95 -12.26
C PRO A 183 24.32 3.51 -13.69
N VAL A 184 24.53 4.40 -14.64
CA VAL A 184 24.37 4.12 -16.08
C VAL A 184 25.49 3.20 -16.54
#